data_ab767333b786079c9f29d8e43185a077
#
_entry.id   ab767333b786079c9f29d8e43185a077
#
_cell.length_a   1.000
_cell.length_b   1.000
_cell.length_c   1.000
_cell.angle_alpha   90.00
_cell.angle_beta   90.00
_cell.angle_gamma   90.00
#
_symmetry.space_group_name_H-M   'P 1'
#
loop_
_entity.id
_entity.type
_entity.pdbx_description
1 polymer ?
#
loop_
_entity_poly.entity_id
_entity_poly.type
_entity_poly.pdbx_seq_one_letter_code
_entity_poly.pdbx_strand_id
1 'polypeptide(L)'
;MTRAERKKQHIEHALSTGQHAATGLDDVSFVHASLPDLATSQIDTHTTIGGLTFGSPIFINAMTGGGGESTYEINRSLSIAAKETNIPVAVGSQMAALKDKEERRTYEVVRKVNPGGIVFANLGSEATLKQAQEAVDMLGANMLQIHLNVIQEIVMPEGDRDFRGALERIAAIAESVGVPVVVKEVGFGMSKETARKLFHAGVAAVDVGGFGGTNFSKIENLRRQKALRYFDQWGIPTAASLAEVHTAFQNQTILASGGIQDALDVTKSIALGASAAGLAGFFLKSLTSGGESGLIADIMEFQEDIKMMMTVLGVKTIEELRQAQVVISGETSHWLKERGVDTTYYSKRGM
;
A
#
# COMPACT_ATOMS: atom_id res chain seq x y z
N MET A 1 9.32 7.99 -26.51
CA MET A 1 8.11 7.66 -25.71
C MET A 1 7.94 8.73 -24.64
N THR A 2 6.80 9.38 -24.56
CA THR A 2 6.50 10.39 -23.56
C THR A 2 6.27 9.72 -22.19
N ARG A 3 6.35 10.49 -21.09
CA ARG A 3 6.09 9.99 -19.73
C ARG A 3 4.63 9.52 -19.59
N ALA A 4 3.69 10.19 -20.26
CA ALA A 4 2.27 9.81 -20.28
C ALA A 4 2.03 8.46 -20.99
N GLU A 5 2.63 8.26 -22.16
CA GLU A 5 2.57 6.98 -22.88
C GLU A 5 3.14 5.82 -22.06
N ARG A 6 4.26 6.04 -21.36
CA ARG A 6 4.85 5.04 -20.47
C ARG A 6 3.90 4.66 -19.33
N LYS A 7 3.26 5.64 -18.69
CA LYS A 7 2.32 5.39 -17.59
C LYS A 7 1.06 4.67 -18.05
N LYS A 8 0.57 4.99 -19.26
CA LYS A 8 -0.53 4.21 -19.86
C LYS A 8 -0.14 2.75 -20.07
N GLN A 9 1.06 2.48 -20.60
CA GLN A 9 1.58 1.12 -20.71
C GLN A 9 1.74 0.43 -19.34
N HIS A 10 2.17 1.15 -18.30
CA HIS A 10 2.23 0.58 -16.95
C HIS A 10 0.86 0.12 -16.45
N ILE A 11 -0.21 0.88 -16.70
CA ILE A 11 -1.58 0.50 -16.36
C ILE A 11 -2.00 -0.74 -17.16
N GLU A 12 -1.85 -0.73 -18.48
CA GLU A 12 -2.19 -1.84 -19.36
C GLU A 12 -1.42 -3.13 -18.98
N HIS A 13 -0.13 -3.01 -18.70
CA HIS A 13 0.69 -4.14 -18.29
C HIS A 13 0.40 -4.61 -16.86
N ALA A 14 0.10 -3.71 -15.93
CA ALA A 14 -0.31 -4.10 -14.58
C ALA A 14 -1.60 -4.94 -14.60
N LEU A 15 -2.54 -4.62 -15.51
CA LEU A 15 -3.75 -5.40 -15.73
C LEU A 15 -3.49 -6.74 -16.44
N SER A 16 -2.52 -6.80 -17.35
CA SER A 16 -2.24 -7.98 -18.21
C SER A 16 -1.24 -8.97 -17.61
N THR A 17 -0.26 -8.53 -16.83
CA THR A 17 0.79 -9.41 -16.26
C THR A 17 0.32 -10.24 -15.07
N GLY A 18 -0.90 -10.00 -14.62
CA GLY A 18 -1.53 -10.75 -13.52
C GLY A 18 -0.90 -10.44 -12.15
N GLN A 19 -1.71 -10.62 -11.10
CA GLN A 19 -1.29 -10.47 -9.70
C GLN A 19 -1.17 -11.88 -9.05
N HIS A 20 -0.44 -12.80 -9.68
CA HIS A 20 -0.43 -14.23 -9.32
C HIS A 20 0.90 -14.70 -8.73
N ALA A 21 1.73 -13.82 -8.21
CA ALA A 21 2.87 -14.26 -7.43
C ALA A 21 2.43 -14.55 -5.99
N ALA A 22 3.06 -15.52 -5.34
CA ALA A 22 2.72 -15.91 -3.97
C ALA A 22 3.01 -14.75 -3.00
N THR A 23 1.96 -14.20 -2.39
CA THR A 23 2.05 -13.18 -1.34
C THR A 23 2.52 -13.76 -0.01
N GLY A 24 2.44 -15.08 0.14
CA GLY A 24 2.63 -15.80 1.40
C GLY A 24 1.41 -15.72 2.33
N LEU A 25 0.32 -15.04 1.96
CA LEU A 25 -0.90 -14.97 2.77
C LEU A 25 -1.65 -16.31 2.78
N ASP A 26 -1.46 -17.17 1.78
CA ASP A 26 -2.00 -18.55 1.79
C ASP A 26 -1.35 -19.42 2.87
N ASP A 27 -0.13 -19.09 3.29
CA ASP A 27 0.57 -19.79 4.40
C ASP A 27 0.03 -19.37 5.78
N VAL A 28 -0.88 -18.40 5.86
CA VAL A 28 -1.43 -17.85 7.11
C VAL A 28 -2.85 -18.36 7.30
N SER A 29 -3.12 -19.00 8.44
CA SER A 29 -4.44 -19.52 8.80
C SER A 29 -4.86 -19.00 10.15
N PHE A 30 -6.09 -18.48 10.25
CA PHE A 30 -6.67 -18.11 11.53
C PHE A 30 -6.94 -19.34 12.41
N VAL A 31 -6.76 -19.18 13.71
CA VAL A 31 -7.29 -20.15 14.69
C VAL A 31 -8.78 -19.88 14.83
N HIS A 32 -9.61 -20.88 14.52
CA HIS A 32 -11.06 -20.73 14.48
C HIS A 32 -11.65 -20.52 15.90
N ALA A 33 -12.46 -19.49 16.07
CA ALA A 33 -13.23 -19.24 17.28
C ALA A 33 -14.63 -19.85 17.16
N SER A 34 -14.87 -21.00 17.80
CA SER A 34 -16.19 -21.68 17.75
C SER A 34 -17.28 -21.00 18.56
N LEU A 35 -16.92 -20.09 19.46
CA LEU A 35 -17.83 -19.32 20.33
C LEU A 35 -17.40 -17.85 20.31
N PRO A 36 -17.71 -17.08 19.23
CA PRO A 36 -17.29 -15.70 19.13
C PRO A 36 -18.03 -14.75 20.09
N ASP A 37 -19.23 -15.10 20.53
CA ASP A 37 -20.09 -14.31 21.45
C ASP A 37 -20.21 -12.83 21.05
N LEU A 38 -20.43 -12.58 19.75
CA LEU A 38 -20.36 -11.26 19.14
C LEU A 38 -21.40 -11.12 18.02
N ALA A 39 -22.06 -9.96 17.95
CA ALA A 39 -22.90 -9.61 16.82
C ALA A 39 -22.16 -8.69 15.84
N THR A 40 -22.36 -8.85 14.53
CA THR A 40 -21.74 -8.03 13.47
C THR A 40 -21.98 -6.53 13.66
N SER A 41 -23.11 -6.14 14.24
CA SER A 41 -23.43 -4.74 14.57
C SER A 41 -22.53 -4.10 15.64
N GLN A 42 -21.72 -4.90 16.35
CA GLN A 42 -20.79 -4.43 17.39
C GLN A 42 -19.37 -4.21 16.87
N ILE A 43 -19.14 -4.49 15.57
CA ILE A 43 -17.82 -4.36 14.96
C ILE A 43 -17.52 -2.89 14.68
N ASP A 44 -16.34 -2.45 15.11
CA ASP A 44 -15.74 -1.17 14.77
C ASP A 44 -14.51 -1.39 13.88
N THR A 45 -14.60 -0.92 12.64
CA THR A 45 -13.52 -1.05 11.64
C THR A 45 -12.62 0.19 11.56
N HIS A 46 -12.81 1.19 12.41
CA HIS A 46 -11.96 2.36 12.44
C HIS A 46 -10.54 2.00 12.84
N THR A 47 -9.56 2.68 12.25
CA THR A 47 -8.14 2.56 12.60
C THR A 47 -7.47 3.93 12.55
N THR A 48 -6.39 4.12 13.34
CA THR A 48 -5.67 5.40 13.39
C THR A 48 -4.27 5.25 12.80
N ILE A 49 -3.93 6.13 11.85
CA ILE A 49 -2.65 6.14 11.17
C ILE A 49 -2.12 7.58 11.12
N GLY A 50 -0.94 7.83 11.69
CA GLY A 50 -0.36 9.17 11.71
C GLY A 50 -1.25 10.24 12.37
N GLY A 51 -2.10 9.85 13.33
CA GLY A 51 -3.07 10.73 13.99
C GLY A 51 -4.36 10.96 13.21
N LEU A 52 -4.55 10.33 12.05
CA LEU A 52 -5.77 10.39 11.24
C LEU A 52 -6.60 9.13 11.44
N THR A 53 -7.90 9.28 11.65
CA THR A 53 -8.83 8.15 11.78
C THR A 53 -9.39 7.76 10.43
N PHE A 54 -9.15 6.52 10.00
CA PHE A 54 -9.73 5.92 8.80
C PHE A 54 -11.05 5.24 9.17
N GLY A 55 -12.07 5.39 8.35
CA GLY A 55 -13.37 4.74 8.57
C GLY A 55 -13.37 3.23 8.32
N SER A 56 -12.32 2.72 7.68
CA SER A 56 -12.13 1.31 7.38
C SER A 56 -10.64 0.99 7.32
N PRO A 57 -10.19 -0.25 7.59
CA PRO A 57 -8.80 -0.63 7.53
C PRO A 57 -8.29 -0.87 6.10
N ILE A 58 -8.97 -0.32 5.10
CA ILE A 58 -8.52 -0.35 3.70
C ILE A 58 -8.40 1.06 3.13
N PHE A 59 -7.53 1.22 2.13
CA PHE A 59 -7.38 2.46 1.40
C PHE A 59 -7.00 2.22 -0.07
N ILE A 60 -7.35 3.16 -0.94
CA ILE A 60 -6.92 3.12 -2.34
C ILE A 60 -5.45 3.56 -2.38
N ASN A 61 -4.55 2.60 -2.69
CA ASN A 61 -3.11 2.88 -2.72
C ASN A 61 -2.68 3.52 -4.05
N ALA A 62 -1.55 4.21 -4.02
CA ALA A 62 -0.98 4.94 -5.15
C ALA A 62 -0.71 4.03 -6.35
N MET A 63 -1.29 4.38 -7.51
CA MET A 63 -1.14 3.61 -8.73
C MET A 63 -1.07 4.47 -10.00
N THR A 64 -1.70 5.62 -10.00
CA THR A 64 -1.84 6.50 -11.17
C THR A 64 -0.83 7.64 -11.11
N GLY A 65 -0.26 8.01 -12.24
CA GLY A 65 0.65 9.13 -12.33
C GLY A 65 1.00 9.39 -13.78
N GLY A 66 1.67 10.52 -14.06
CA GLY A 66 2.17 10.83 -15.40
C GLY A 66 1.38 11.89 -16.15
N GLY A 67 0.18 12.24 -15.70
CA GLY A 67 -0.62 13.31 -16.31
C GLY A 67 -1.53 12.86 -17.47
N GLY A 68 -2.19 13.82 -18.12
CA GLY A 68 -3.10 13.61 -19.22
C GLY A 68 -4.53 13.27 -18.79
N GLU A 69 -5.46 13.26 -19.76
CA GLU A 69 -6.90 13.09 -19.51
C GLU A 69 -7.22 11.74 -18.85
N SER A 70 -6.57 10.66 -19.25
CA SER A 70 -6.77 9.35 -18.64
C SER A 70 -6.41 9.32 -17.15
N THR A 71 -5.33 10.00 -16.74
CA THR A 71 -4.96 10.14 -15.33
C THR A 71 -5.98 10.98 -14.58
N TYR A 72 -6.48 12.05 -15.20
CA TYR A 72 -7.54 12.88 -14.63
C TYR A 72 -8.79 12.07 -14.31
N GLU A 73 -9.33 11.32 -15.29
CA GLU A 73 -10.55 10.54 -15.11
C GLU A 73 -10.37 9.40 -14.08
N ILE A 74 -9.25 8.69 -14.10
CA ILE A 74 -8.97 7.65 -13.09
C ILE A 74 -8.88 8.27 -11.70
N ASN A 75 -8.13 9.34 -11.49
CA ASN A 75 -8.00 10.00 -10.21
C ASN A 75 -9.34 10.55 -9.70
N ARG A 76 -10.16 11.10 -10.62
CA ARG A 76 -11.51 11.57 -10.31
C ARG A 76 -12.38 10.41 -9.80
N SER A 77 -12.47 9.32 -10.53
CA SER A 77 -13.32 8.17 -10.18
C SER A 77 -12.86 7.48 -8.90
N LEU A 78 -11.55 7.28 -8.71
CA LEU A 78 -11.00 6.75 -7.47
C LEU A 78 -11.35 7.64 -6.27
N SER A 79 -11.30 8.95 -6.44
CA SER A 79 -11.61 9.89 -5.37
C SER A 79 -13.11 9.95 -5.04
N ILE A 80 -13.98 9.80 -6.03
CA ILE A 80 -15.42 9.68 -5.82
C ILE A 80 -15.71 8.38 -5.03
N ALA A 81 -15.16 7.25 -5.46
CA ALA A 81 -15.33 5.99 -4.76
C ALA A 81 -14.84 6.08 -3.30
N ALA A 82 -13.67 6.67 -3.07
CA ALA A 82 -13.14 6.89 -1.73
C ALA A 82 -14.06 7.75 -0.85
N LYS A 83 -14.68 8.79 -1.42
CA LYS A 83 -15.66 9.63 -0.73
C LYS A 83 -16.92 8.85 -0.35
N GLU A 84 -17.53 8.16 -1.32
CA GLU A 84 -18.79 7.43 -1.12
C GLU A 84 -18.64 6.26 -0.12
N THR A 85 -17.43 5.68 -0.02
CA THR A 85 -17.15 4.55 0.86
C THR A 85 -16.38 4.94 2.14
N ASN A 86 -16.08 6.23 2.32
CA ASN A 86 -15.35 6.77 3.47
C ASN A 86 -13.99 6.07 3.72
N ILE A 87 -13.22 5.82 2.65
CA ILE A 87 -11.85 5.30 2.75
C ILE A 87 -10.83 6.32 2.23
N PRO A 88 -9.59 6.29 2.70
CA PRO A 88 -8.52 7.15 2.17
C PRO A 88 -8.15 6.82 0.72
N VAL A 89 -7.60 7.83 0.02
CA VAL A 89 -7.07 7.66 -1.34
C VAL A 89 -5.68 8.27 -1.47
N ALA A 90 -4.74 7.50 -2.02
CA ALA A 90 -3.41 7.96 -2.38
C ALA A 90 -3.32 8.17 -3.89
N VAL A 91 -2.79 9.33 -4.31
CA VAL A 91 -2.50 9.57 -5.73
C VAL A 91 -1.18 8.92 -6.14
N GLY A 92 -0.98 8.72 -7.44
CA GLY A 92 0.33 8.34 -7.96
C GLY A 92 1.33 9.51 -7.90
N SER A 93 2.60 9.26 -8.28
CA SER A 93 3.67 10.26 -8.19
C SER A 93 3.30 11.59 -8.85
N GLN A 94 3.30 12.67 -8.06
CA GLN A 94 2.99 14.04 -8.51
C GLN A 94 4.17 14.74 -9.23
N MET A 95 5.30 14.04 -9.42
CA MET A 95 6.48 14.62 -10.08
C MET A 95 6.16 15.18 -11.49
N ALA A 96 5.15 14.63 -12.17
CA ALA A 96 4.69 15.17 -13.46
C ALA A 96 4.13 16.59 -13.30
N ALA A 97 3.24 16.79 -12.32
CA ALA A 97 2.60 18.08 -12.04
C ALA A 97 3.55 19.13 -11.45
N LEU A 98 4.63 18.69 -10.79
CA LEU A 98 5.70 19.59 -10.32
C LEU A 98 6.58 20.08 -11.48
N LYS A 99 6.74 19.28 -12.53
CA LYS A 99 7.52 19.63 -13.73
C LYS A 99 6.71 20.40 -14.77
N ASP A 100 5.41 20.10 -14.88
CA ASP A 100 4.49 20.70 -15.83
C ASP A 100 3.21 21.13 -15.11
N LYS A 101 2.98 22.42 -15.04
CA LYS A 101 1.83 23.01 -14.33
C LYS A 101 0.49 22.64 -14.95
N GLU A 102 0.43 22.35 -16.25
CA GLU A 102 -0.81 21.93 -16.92
C GLU A 102 -1.30 20.57 -16.38
N GLU A 103 -0.39 19.75 -15.88
CA GLU A 103 -0.71 18.44 -15.30
C GLU A 103 -1.23 18.50 -13.85
N ARG A 104 -1.17 19.66 -13.18
CA ARG A 104 -1.69 19.83 -11.81
C ARG A 104 -3.17 19.46 -11.70
N ARG A 105 -3.98 19.82 -12.71
CA ARG A 105 -5.41 19.52 -12.75
C ARG A 105 -5.72 18.04 -12.57
N THR A 106 -4.82 17.15 -13.05
CA THR A 106 -5.00 15.69 -13.00
C THR A 106 -4.90 15.13 -11.58
N TYR A 107 -4.32 15.90 -10.66
CA TYR A 107 -4.22 15.57 -9.23
C TYR A 107 -5.20 16.40 -8.39
N GLU A 108 -5.31 17.72 -8.65
CA GLU A 108 -6.19 18.61 -7.90
C GLU A 108 -7.67 18.18 -7.95
N VAL A 109 -8.08 17.45 -9.00
CA VAL A 109 -9.42 16.87 -9.12
C VAL A 109 -9.77 15.99 -7.92
N VAL A 110 -8.80 15.29 -7.34
CA VAL A 110 -9.00 14.41 -6.17
C VAL A 110 -9.59 15.20 -5.00
N ARG A 111 -8.99 16.34 -4.66
CA ARG A 111 -9.48 17.19 -3.57
C ARG A 111 -10.79 17.90 -3.94
N LYS A 112 -10.97 18.27 -5.21
CA LYS A 112 -12.21 18.92 -5.68
C LYS A 112 -13.44 18.04 -5.50
N VAL A 113 -13.32 16.73 -5.79
CA VAL A 113 -14.46 15.80 -5.67
C VAL A 113 -14.60 15.20 -4.28
N ASN A 114 -13.53 15.16 -3.50
CA ASN A 114 -13.51 14.65 -2.13
C ASN A 114 -12.92 15.69 -1.15
N PRO A 115 -13.63 16.80 -0.90
CA PRO A 115 -13.08 17.90 -0.11
C PRO A 115 -12.82 17.56 1.35
N GLY A 116 -13.58 16.63 1.95
CA GLY A 116 -13.44 16.21 3.35
C GLY A 116 -12.69 14.91 3.56
N GLY A 117 -12.33 14.20 2.49
CA GLY A 117 -11.69 12.88 2.60
C GLY A 117 -10.20 12.95 2.93
N ILE A 118 -9.69 11.82 3.39
CA ILE A 118 -8.24 11.65 3.63
C ILE A 118 -7.55 11.37 2.30
N VAL A 119 -6.66 12.28 1.90
CA VAL A 119 -5.92 12.23 0.65
C VAL A 119 -4.42 12.18 0.93
N PHE A 120 -3.71 11.28 0.27
CA PHE A 120 -2.26 11.17 0.35
C PHE A 120 -1.63 11.77 -0.90
N ALA A 121 -0.73 12.73 -0.71
CA ALA A 121 0.24 13.13 -1.73
C ALA A 121 1.26 12.01 -1.96
N ASN A 122 1.93 11.99 -3.11
CA ASN A 122 2.90 10.95 -3.41
C ASN A 122 4.07 11.46 -4.26
N LEU A 123 5.29 11.09 -3.85
CA LEU A 123 6.54 11.38 -4.56
C LEU A 123 7.52 10.19 -4.43
N GLY A 124 8.55 10.17 -5.27
CA GLY A 124 9.67 9.25 -5.14
C GLY A 124 10.70 9.74 -4.12
N SER A 125 11.60 8.85 -3.70
CA SER A 125 12.66 9.14 -2.72
C SER A 125 13.74 10.13 -3.22
N GLU A 126 13.70 10.49 -4.50
CA GLU A 126 14.51 11.54 -5.10
C GLU A 126 14.02 12.96 -4.77
N ALA A 127 12.79 13.10 -4.27
CA ALA A 127 12.16 14.39 -4.04
C ALA A 127 12.87 15.21 -2.95
N THR A 128 12.94 16.53 -3.18
CA THR A 128 13.39 17.50 -2.19
C THR A 128 12.28 17.89 -1.23
N LEU A 129 12.61 18.47 -0.06
CA LEU A 129 11.63 19.01 0.88
C LEU A 129 10.69 20.03 0.22
N LYS A 130 11.23 20.93 -0.62
CA LYS A 130 10.40 21.92 -1.36
C LYS A 130 9.38 21.26 -2.26
N GLN A 131 9.77 20.21 -2.98
CA GLN A 131 8.87 19.43 -3.84
C GLN A 131 7.81 18.68 -3.01
N ALA A 132 8.20 18.16 -1.84
CA ALA A 132 7.28 17.50 -0.91
C ALA A 132 6.21 18.47 -0.39
N GLN A 133 6.60 19.68 0.04
CA GLN A 133 5.68 20.73 0.46
C GLN A 133 4.73 21.14 -0.68
N GLU A 134 5.27 21.37 -1.89
CA GLU A 134 4.45 21.71 -3.04
C GLU A 134 3.45 20.62 -3.43
N ALA A 135 3.83 19.33 -3.29
CA ALA A 135 2.93 18.21 -3.55
C ALA A 135 1.81 18.13 -2.51
N VAL A 136 2.11 18.35 -1.23
CA VAL A 136 1.13 18.40 -0.14
C VAL A 136 0.17 19.57 -0.35
N ASP A 137 0.67 20.77 -0.62
CA ASP A 137 -0.14 21.98 -0.82
C ASP A 137 -1.06 21.86 -2.03
N MET A 138 -0.59 21.23 -3.12
CA MET A 138 -1.36 21.01 -4.36
C MET A 138 -2.68 20.29 -4.11
N LEU A 139 -2.70 19.36 -3.15
CA LEU A 139 -3.87 18.54 -2.81
C LEU A 139 -4.54 18.96 -1.49
N GLY A 140 -3.93 19.85 -0.72
CA GLY A 140 -4.28 19.98 0.69
C GLY A 140 -4.22 18.60 1.36
N ALA A 141 -3.14 17.84 1.10
CA ALA A 141 -3.05 16.44 1.47
C ALA A 141 -2.95 16.27 2.99
N ASN A 142 -3.53 15.18 3.50
CA ASN A 142 -3.52 14.84 4.91
C ASN A 142 -2.25 14.04 5.30
N MET A 143 -1.65 13.36 4.32
CA MET A 143 -0.42 12.58 4.47
C MET A 143 0.44 12.70 3.21
N LEU A 144 1.74 12.46 3.35
CA LEU A 144 2.65 12.31 2.20
C LEU A 144 3.17 10.88 2.14
N GLN A 145 3.00 10.24 1.00
CA GLN A 145 3.57 8.94 0.70
C GLN A 145 4.85 9.12 -0.12
N ILE A 146 5.98 8.57 0.34
CA ILE A 146 7.24 8.52 -0.41
C ILE A 146 7.46 7.07 -0.84
N HIS A 147 7.56 6.83 -2.16
CA HIS A 147 7.80 5.48 -2.67
C HIS A 147 9.29 5.21 -2.91
N LEU A 148 9.68 3.96 -2.58
CA LEU A 148 10.98 3.37 -2.87
C LEU A 148 10.81 2.40 -4.04
N ASN A 149 11.49 2.63 -5.15
CA ASN A 149 11.31 1.87 -6.39
C ASN A 149 12.64 1.45 -7.03
N VAL A 150 13.62 1.07 -6.22
CA VAL A 150 15.00 0.77 -6.66
C VAL A 150 15.04 -0.27 -7.78
N ILE A 151 14.34 -1.39 -7.63
CA ILE A 151 14.32 -2.45 -8.66
C ILE A 151 13.66 -1.95 -9.95
N GLN A 152 12.56 -1.21 -9.85
CA GLN A 152 11.93 -0.61 -11.02
C GLN A 152 12.91 0.31 -11.77
N GLU A 153 13.60 1.21 -11.05
CA GLU A 153 14.58 2.13 -11.65
C GLU A 153 15.74 1.39 -12.28
N ILE A 154 16.28 0.35 -11.63
CA ILE A 154 17.38 -0.48 -12.17
C ILE A 154 16.94 -1.21 -13.43
N VAL A 155 15.72 -1.72 -13.48
CA VAL A 155 15.21 -2.46 -14.65
C VAL A 155 14.80 -1.49 -15.78
N MET A 156 14.25 -0.33 -15.45
CA MET A 156 13.85 0.68 -16.42
C MET A 156 15.05 1.17 -17.26
N PRO A 157 14.99 1.16 -18.60
CA PRO A 157 16.12 1.56 -19.46
C PRO A 157 16.67 2.96 -19.14
N GLU A 158 15.76 3.91 -18.90
CA GLU A 158 16.05 5.30 -18.57
C GLU A 158 16.03 5.62 -17.08
N GLY A 159 15.96 4.60 -16.21
CA GLY A 159 15.83 4.78 -14.78
C GLY A 159 17.12 5.21 -14.08
N ASP A 160 16.98 5.67 -12.86
CA ASP A 160 18.10 6.12 -12.04
C ASP A 160 19.02 4.96 -11.62
N ARG A 161 20.29 5.29 -11.41
CA ARG A 161 21.35 4.37 -10.97
C ARG A 161 22.08 4.90 -9.73
N ASP A 162 21.68 6.08 -9.22
CA ASP A 162 22.27 6.70 -8.03
C ASP A 162 21.17 6.93 -6.98
N PHE A 163 21.20 6.12 -5.94
CA PHE A 163 20.22 6.14 -4.84
C PHE A 163 20.78 6.79 -3.56
N ARG A 164 21.95 7.41 -3.63
CA ARG A 164 22.58 8.06 -2.48
C ARG A 164 21.76 9.22 -1.98
N GLY A 165 21.80 9.44 -0.66
CA GLY A 165 21.10 10.55 0.01
C GLY A 165 19.58 10.38 0.12
N ALA A 166 19.01 9.22 -0.25
CA ALA A 166 17.56 9.01 -0.16
C ALA A 166 17.07 9.04 1.29
N LEU A 167 17.79 8.41 2.21
CA LEU A 167 17.41 8.38 3.62
C LEU A 167 17.47 9.78 4.26
N GLU A 168 18.51 10.55 3.95
CA GLU A 168 18.68 11.92 4.43
C GLU A 168 17.57 12.86 3.91
N ARG A 169 17.17 12.71 2.63
CA ARG A 169 16.03 13.45 2.08
C ARG A 169 14.72 13.07 2.76
N ILE A 170 14.49 11.77 2.99
CA ILE A 170 13.30 11.28 3.69
C ILE A 170 13.26 11.84 5.12
N ALA A 171 14.38 11.84 5.84
CA ALA A 171 14.46 12.39 7.19
C ALA A 171 14.12 13.89 7.22
N ALA A 172 14.70 14.68 6.31
CA ALA A 172 14.42 16.11 6.21
C ALA A 172 12.94 16.39 5.85
N ILE A 173 12.35 15.57 4.99
CA ILE A 173 10.92 15.66 4.64
C ILE A 173 10.06 15.29 5.85
N ALA A 174 10.33 14.16 6.52
CA ALA A 174 9.57 13.72 7.68
C ALA A 174 9.55 14.74 8.82
N GLU A 175 10.67 15.43 9.03
CA GLU A 175 10.82 16.49 10.05
C GLU A 175 10.02 17.76 9.70
N SER A 176 9.91 18.14 8.41
CA SER A 176 9.58 19.51 8.04
C SER A 176 8.40 19.68 7.09
N VAL A 177 7.79 18.60 6.56
CA VAL A 177 6.72 18.72 5.53
C VAL A 177 5.36 19.13 6.10
N GLY A 178 5.17 19.04 7.42
CA GLY A 178 3.94 19.47 8.10
C GLY A 178 2.77 18.47 8.11
N VAL A 179 2.92 17.30 7.48
CA VAL A 179 1.95 16.20 7.52
C VAL A 179 2.68 14.88 7.79
N PRO A 180 2.00 13.84 8.34
CA PRO A 180 2.61 12.53 8.54
C PRO A 180 3.17 11.95 7.24
N VAL A 181 4.37 11.39 7.30
CA VAL A 181 5.05 10.77 6.15
C VAL A 181 4.96 9.25 6.25
N VAL A 182 4.50 8.63 5.18
CA VAL A 182 4.50 7.17 4.96
C VAL A 182 5.56 6.84 3.92
N VAL A 183 6.45 5.91 4.20
CA VAL A 183 7.38 5.42 3.18
C VAL A 183 6.94 4.03 2.73
N LYS A 184 6.78 3.86 1.41
CA LYS A 184 6.28 2.62 0.83
C LYS A 184 7.24 2.00 -0.18
N GLU A 185 7.27 0.68 -0.20
CA GLU A 185 7.82 -0.11 -1.29
C GLU A 185 6.77 -0.30 -2.41
N VAL A 186 7.19 -0.72 -3.60
CA VAL A 186 6.31 -0.76 -4.79
C VAL A 186 6.08 -2.16 -5.36
N GLY A 187 6.32 -3.21 -4.56
CA GLY A 187 6.04 -4.60 -4.95
C GLY A 187 7.23 -5.54 -4.80
N PHE A 188 8.30 -5.13 -4.10
CA PHE A 188 9.46 -5.97 -3.81
C PHE A 188 9.65 -6.25 -2.32
N GLY A 189 8.78 -5.71 -1.48
CA GLY A 189 8.79 -5.92 -0.04
C GLY A 189 9.84 -5.11 0.72
N MET A 190 9.57 -4.84 1.98
CA MET A 190 10.43 -4.09 2.87
C MET A 190 10.99 -5.01 3.96
N SER A 191 12.31 -5.01 4.14
CA SER A 191 12.95 -5.73 5.24
C SER A 191 12.87 -4.95 6.56
N LYS A 192 12.99 -5.65 7.70
CA LYS A 192 13.06 -5.00 9.02
C LYS A 192 14.25 -4.03 9.16
N GLU A 193 15.34 -4.27 8.44
CA GLU A 193 16.51 -3.38 8.43
C GLU A 193 16.21 -2.05 7.72
N THR A 194 15.46 -2.09 6.61
CA THR A 194 14.99 -0.88 5.92
C THR A 194 13.97 -0.15 6.78
N ALA A 195 12.99 -0.85 7.32
CA ALA A 195 11.99 -0.26 8.22
C ALA A 195 12.63 0.44 9.44
N ARG A 196 13.67 -0.17 10.04
CA ARG A 196 14.44 0.44 11.14
C ARG A 196 15.03 1.79 10.76
N LYS A 197 15.69 1.87 9.59
CA LYS A 197 16.27 3.13 9.11
C LYS A 197 15.21 4.21 8.92
N LEU A 198 14.06 3.83 8.37
CA LEU A 198 12.94 4.74 8.11
C LEU A 198 12.29 5.23 9.41
N PHE A 199 12.01 4.35 10.37
CA PHE A 199 11.48 4.78 11.67
C PHE A 199 12.48 5.69 12.42
N HIS A 200 13.78 5.42 12.36
CA HIS A 200 14.79 6.31 12.92
C HIS A 200 14.88 7.66 12.18
N ALA A 201 14.49 7.71 10.92
CA ALA A 201 14.37 8.94 10.14
C ALA A 201 13.08 9.73 10.43
N GLY A 202 12.24 9.28 11.38
CA GLY A 202 11.05 10.01 11.83
C GLY A 202 9.80 9.80 10.99
N VAL A 203 9.74 8.77 10.13
CA VAL A 203 8.52 8.50 9.36
C VAL A 203 7.39 7.99 10.27
N ALA A 204 6.17 8.42 10.00
CA ALA A 204 4.99 8.05 10.79
C ALA A 204 4.53 6.60 10.56
N ALA A 205 4.78 6.06 9.37
CA ALA A 205 4.42 4.69 9.02
C ALA A 205 5.29 4.17 7.86
N VAL A 206 5.36 2.84 7.74
CA VAL A 206 5.89 2.18 6.55
C VAL A 206 4.81 1.34 5.89
N ASP A 207 4.75 1.32 4.55
CA ASP A 207 3.95 0.39 3.76
C ASP A 207 4.91 -0.62 3.13
N VAL A 208 4.77 -1.88 3.49
CA VAL A 208 5.74 -2.90 3.11
C VAL A 208 5.80 -3.17 1.61
N GLY A 209 4.74 -2.86 0.86
CA GLY A 209 4.72 -3.02 -0.60
C GLY A 209 5.25 -4.38 -1.05
N GLY A 210 4.72 -5.48 -0.46
CA GLY A 210 5.29 -6.81 -0.58
C GLY A 210 5.27 -7.40 -1.98
N PHE A 211 6.12 -8.41 -2.22
CA PHE A 211 6.10 -9.18 -3.44
C PHE A 211 4.84 -10.06 -3.49
N GLY A 212 4.18 -10.08 -4.67
CA GLY A 212 2.93 -10.82 -4.89
C GLY A 212 1.88 -10.07 -5.71
N GLY A 213 2.03 -8.73 -5.83
CA GLY A 213 1.15 -7.86 -6.62
C GLY A 213 1.74 -7.49 -7.97
N THR A 214 1.53 -6.22 -8.36
CA THR A 214 2.09 -5.65 -9.59
C THR A 214 3.61 -5.79 -9.60
N ASN A 215 4.15 -6.42 -10.63
CA ASN A 215 5.58 -6.66 -10.78
C ASN A 215 6.21 -5.67 -11.76
N PHE A 216 6.77 -4.58 -11.24
CA PHE A 216 7.39 -3.55 -12.06
C PHE A 216 8.64 -4.03 -12.81
N SER A 217 9.36 -5.07 -12.33
CA SER A 217 10.45 -5.67 -13.10
C SER A 217 9.94 -6.29 -14.40
N LYS A 218 8.88 -7.10 -14.34
CA LYS A 218 8.26 -7.68 -15.55
C LYS A 218 7.78 -6.59 -16.51
N ILE A 219 7.13 -5.55 -16.00
CA ILE A 219 6.62 -4.43 -16.81
C ILE A 219 7.77 -3.71 -17.52
N GLU A 220 8.83 -3.35 -16.81
CA GLU A 220 9.97 -2.65 -17.40
C GLU A 220 10.79 -3.54 -18.32
N ASN A 221 10.86 -4.85 -18.04
CA ASN A 221 11.52 -5.82 -18.90
C ASN A 221 10.88 -5.95 -20.29
N LEU A 222 9.55 -5.72 -20.42
CA LEU A 222 8.86 -5.68 -21.72
C LEU A 222 9.37 -4.54 -22.62
N ARG A 223 9.97 -3.51 -22.04
CA ARG A 223 10.51 -2.33 -22.75
C ARG A 223 12.00 -2.46 -23.09
N ARG A 224 12.67 -3.53 -22.62
CA ARG A 224 14.10 -3.73 -22.82
C ARG A 224 14.39 -4.61 -24.03
N GLN A 225 15.45 -4.28 -24.75
CA GLN A 225 16.01 -5.20 -25.78
C GLN A 225 16.59 -6.47 -25.14
N LYS A 226 17.26 -6.32 -23.98
CA LYS A 226 17.79 -7.42 -23.18
C LYS A 226 17.18 -7.36 -21.79
N ALA A 227 16.25 -8.27 -21.51
CA ALA A 227 15.55 -8.33 -20.25
C ALA A 227 16.46 -8.77 -19.08
N LEU A 228 16.27 -8.15 -17.92
CA LEU A 228 16.94 -8.47 -16.66
C LEU A 228 16.02 -9.38 -15.81
N ARG A 229 15.73 -10.59 -16.34
CA ARG A 229 14.69 -11.49 -15.81
C ARG A 229 14.94 -12.00 -14.39
N TYR A 230 16.18 -11.93 -13.90
CA TYR A 230 16.50 -12.32 -12.52
C TYR A 230 15.85 -11.41 -11.47
N PHE A 231 15.39 -10.21 -11.85
CA PHE A 231 14.60 -9.36 -10.97
C PHE A 231 13.09 -9.68 -10.98
N ASP A 232 12.62 -10.52 -11.91
CA ASP A 232 11.19 -10.86 -12.02
C ASP A 232 10.68 -11.71 -10.84
N GLN A 233 11.60 -12.36 -10.11
CA GLN A 233 11.32 -13.16 -8.92
C GLN A 233 12.01 -12.58 -7.67
N TRP A 234 12.52 -11.35 -7.76
CA TRP A 234 13.20 -10.70 -6.65
C TRP A 234 12.20 -10.01 -5.73
N GLY A 235 12.27 -10.30 -4.43
CA GLY A 235 11.42 -9.61 -3.45
C GLY A 235 11.13 -10.44 -2.21
N ILE A 236 10.57 -9.79 -1.20
CA ILE A 236 10.08 -10.39 0.03
C ILE A 236 8.56 -10.49 -0.08
N PRO A 237 7.96 -11.69 0.02
CA PRO A 237 6.50 -11.84 0.00
C PRO A 237 5.81 -10.98 1.06
N THR A 238 4.61 -10.53 0.77
CA THR A 238 3.84 -9.59 1.61
C THR A 238 3.71 -10.08 3.05
N ALA A 239 3.31 -11.36 3.25
CA ALA A 239 3.15 -11.92 4.58
C ALA A 239 4.48 -11.97 5.37
N ALA A 240 5.56 -12.38 4.70
CA ALA A 240 6.89 -12.43 5.32
C ALA A 240 7.39 -11.03 5.69
N SER A 241 7.24 -10.05 4.79
CA SER A 241 7.63 -8.66 5.04
C SER A 241 6.85 -8.06 6.22
N LEU A 242 5.52 -8.24 6.27
CA LEU A 242 4.68 -7.78 7.38
C LEU A 242 5.11 -8.38 8.72
N ALA A 243 5.20 -9.71 8.79
CA ALA A 243 5.53 -10.40 10.03
C ALA A 243 6.94 -10.05 10.52
N GLU A 244 7.92 -9.94 9.62
CA GLU A 244 9.29 -9.56 9.94
C GLU A 244 9.38 -8.13 10.50
N VAL A 245 8.71 -7.18 9.85
CA VAL A 245 8.70 -5.77 10.29
C VAL A 245 7.92 -5.62 11.60
N HIS A 246 6.74 -6.23 11.71
CA HIS A 246 5.92 -6.14 12.92
C HIS A 246 6.61 -6.73 14.15
N THR A 247 7.23 -7.90 14.03
CA THR A 247 7.94 -8.52 15.16
C THR A 247 9.09 -7.64 15.66
N ALA A 248 9.74 -6.90 14.76
CA ALA A 248 10.82 -5.98 15.12
C ALA A 248 10.32 -4.63 15.68
N PHE A 249 9.09 -4.21 15.34
CA PHE A 249 8.56 -2.86 15.61
C PHE A 249 7.06 -2.88 16.00
N GLN A 250 6.71 -3.59 17.07
CA GLN A 250 5.31 -3.83 17.49
C GLN A 250 4.51 -2.54 17.77
N ASN A 251 5.19 -1.45 18.18
CA ASN A 251 4.57 -0.16 18.52
C ASN A 251 4.57 0.83 17.35
N GLN A 252 5.08 0.44 16.19
CA GLN A 252 5.12 1.30 15.01
C GLN A 252 3.94 1.00 14.06
N THR A 253 3.54 2.01 13.32
CA THR A 253 2.47 1.87 12.33
C THR A 253 3.01 1.23 11.05
N ILE A 254 2.43 0.09 10.68
CA ILE A 254 2.78 -0.66 9.47
C ILE A 254 1.54 -0.76 8.60
N LEU A 255 1.68 -0.48 7.32
CA LEU A 255 0.65 -0.67 6.31
C LEU A 255 1.00 -1.88 5.44
N ALA A 256 -0.01 -2.61 5.05
CA ALA A 256 0.11 -3.72 4.12
C ALA A 256 -0.21 -3.28 2.70
N SER A 257 0.57 -3.67 1.74
CA SER A 257 0.19 -3.70 0.32
C SER A 257 1.05 -4.70 -0.43
N GLY A 258 0.66 -5.02 -1.66
CA GLY A 258 1.35 -5.99 -2.51
C GLY A 258 0.57 -7.30 -2.62
N GLY A 259 -0.25 -7.42 -3.67
CA GLY A 259 -0.97 -8.64 -4.03
C GLY A 259 -2.20 -9.00 -3.20
N ILE A 260 -2.73 -8.09 -2.40
CA ILE A 260 -3.97 -8.25 -1.63
C ILE A 260 -5.15 -8.26 -2.61
N GLN A 261 -5.99 -9.31 -2.57
CA GLN A 261 -7.04 -9.56 -3.54
C GLN A 261 -8.46 -9.58 -2.94
N ASP A 262 -8.61 -9.92 -1.66
CA ASP A 262 -9.89 -10.06 -0.99
C ASP A 262 -9.83 -9.62 0.48
N ALA A 263 -10.98 -9.66 1.14
CA ALA A 263 -11.09 -9.28 2.55
C ALA A 263 -10.38 -10.27 3.49
N LEU A 264 -10.19 -11.54 3.09
CA LEU A 264 -9.41 -12.51 3.86
C LEU A 264 -7.93 -12.12 3.87
N ASP A 265 -7.38 -11.69 2.74
CA ASP A 265 -6.01 -11.16 2.64
C ASP A 265 -5.83 -9.91 3.52
N VAL A 266 -6.83 -9.00 3.51
CA VAL A 266 -6.84 -7.82 4.38
C VAL A 266 -6.80 -8.22 5.85
N THR A 267 -7.70 -9.11 6.29
CA THR A 267 -7.77 -9.53 7.71
C THR A 267 -6.53 -10.29 8.15
N LYS A 268 -5.97 -11.16 7.31
CA LYS A 268 -4.67 -11.82 7.56
C LYS A 268 -3.53 -10.83 7.67
N SER A 269 -3.49 -9.82 6.79
CA SER A 269 -2.47 -8.76 6.84
C SER A 269 -2.54 -7.98 8.16
N ILE A 270 -3.75 -7.66 8.64
CA ILE A 270 -3.95 -6.98 9.93
C ILE A 270 -3.50 -7.91 11.08
N ALA A 271 -3.88 -9.17 11.09
CA ALA A 271 -3.42 -10.13 12.10
C ALA A 271 -1.90 -10.33 12.08
N LEU A 272 -1.22 -10.16 10.94
CA LEU A 272 0.24 -10.12 10.85
C LEU A 272 0.86 -8.81 11.36
N GLY A 273 0.05 -7.81 11.73
CA GLY A 273 0.49 -6.58 12.40
C GLY A 273 0.25 -5.29 11.62
N ALA A 274 -0.37 -5.34 10.43
CA ALA A 274 -0.71 -4.12 9.72
C ALA A 274 -1.82 -3.34 10.44
N SER A 275 -1.78 -2.01 10.33
CA SER A 275 -2.86 -1.13 10.81
C SER A 275 -3.94 -0.89 9.75
N ALA A 276 -3.57 -1.00 8.47
CA ALA A 276 -4.47 -0.96 7.33
C ALA A 276 -3.83 -1.62 6.11
N ALA A 277 -4.65 -1.94 5.11
CA ALA A 277 -4.24 -2.54 3.85
C ALA A 277 -4.55 -1.61 2.66
N GLY A 278 -3.55 -1.37 1.82
CA GLY A 278 -3.66 -0.59 0.60
C GLY A 278 -3.82 -1.47 -0.63
N LEU A 279 -4.91 -1.29 -1.36
CA LEU A 279 -5.19 -1.99 -2.61
C LEU A 279 -4.98 -1.04 -3.79
N ALA A 280 -4.17 -1.46 -4.76
CA ALA A 280 -3.90 -0.72 -5.98
C ALA A 280 -4.49 -1.46 -7.20
N GLY A 281 -3.86 -2.56 -7.58
CA GLY A 281 -4.20 -3.30 -8.78
C GLY A 281 -5.64 -3.82 -8.80
N PHE A 282 -6.14 -4.31 -7.66
CA PHE A 282 -7.52 -4.79 -7.55
C PHE A 282 -8.51 -3.65 -7.85
N PHE A 283 -8.40 -2.51 -7.17
CA PHE A 283 -9.30 -1.38 -7.37
C PHE A 283 -9.18 -0.75 -8.76
N LEU A 284 -7.99 -0.74 -9.34
CA LEU A 284 -7.83 -0.30 -10.74
C LEU A 284 -8.53 -1.25 -11.72
N LYS A 285 -8.43 -2.57 -11.49
CA LYS A 285 -9.12 -3.58 -12.28
C LYS A 285 -10.64 -3.44 -12.14
N SER A 286 -11.15 -3.28 -10.92
CA SER A 286 -12.56 -3.05 -10.63
C SER A 286 -13.07 -1.80 -11.36
N LEU A 287 -12.36 -0.66 -11.23
CA LEU A 287 -12.71 0.57 -11.96
C LEU A 287 -12.73 0.36 -13.48
N THR A 288 -11.76 -0.37 -14.02
CA THR A 288 -11.65 -0.57 -15.48
C THR A 288 -12.74 -1.47 -16.02
N SER A 289 -13.17 -2.49 -15.26
CA SER A 289 -14.19 -3.48 -15.68
C SER A 289 -15.62 -3.07 -15.35
N GLY A 290 -15.83 -2.49 -14.16
CA GLY A 290 -17.17 -2.16 -13.61
C GLY A 290 -17.46 -0.65 -13.54
N GLY A 291 -16.53 0.20 -13.95
CA GLY A 291 -16.64 1.66 -13.82
C GLY A 291 -16.68 2.11 -12.35
N GLU A 292 -17.07 3.36 -12.15
CA GLU A 292 -17.13 4.00 -10.82
C GLU A 292 -18.10 3.26 -9.86
N SER A 293 -19.29 2.88 -10.38
CA SER A 293 -20.29 2.17 -9.57
C SER A 293 -19.83 0.76 -9.17
N GLY A 294 -19.14 0.04 -10.07
CA GLY A 294 -18.56 -1.27 -9.76
C GLY A 294 -17.49 -1.16 -8.69
N LEU A 295 -16.60 -0.18 -8.78
CA LEU A 295 -15.57 0.06 -7.77
C LEU A 295 -16.18 0.38 -6.39
N ILE A 296 -17.22 1.22 -6.33
CA ILE A 296 -17.93 1.54 -5.08
C ILE A 296 -18.54 0.26 -4.48
N ALA A 297 -19.19 -0.56 -5.31
CA ALA A 297 -19.80 -1.81 -4.85
C ALA A 297 -18.75 -2.77 -4.29
N ASP A 298 -17.64 -2.97 -4.97
CA ASP A 298 -16.55 -3.85 -4.52
C ASP A 298 -15.92 -3.35 -3.19
N ILE A 299 -15.74 -2.04 -3.03
CA ILE A 299 -15.22 -1.48 -1.77
C ILE A 299 -16.20 -1.73 -0.61
N MET A 300 -17.52 -1.52 -0.84
CA MET A 300 -18.54 -1.77 0.17
C MET A 300 -18.60 -3.27 0.54
N GLU A 301 -18.49 -4.17 -0.43
CA GLU A 301 -18.41 -5.61 -0.20
C GLU A 301 -17.19 -5.97 0.66
N PHE A 302 -16.01 -5.44 0.35
CA PHE A 302 -14.82 -5.62 1.20
C PHE A 302 -15.05 -5.19 2.65
N GLN A 303 -15.71 -4.04 2.86
CA GLN A 303 -15.99 -3.53 4.21
C GLN A 303 -16.94 -4.45 4.99
N GLU A 304 -17.98 -4.98 4.35
CA GLU A 304 -18.92 -5.92 4.98
C GLU A 304 -18.26 -7.30 5.22
N ASP A 305 -17.46 -7.80 4.29
CA ASP A 305 -16.73 -9.05 4.44
C ASP A 305 -15.73 -8.99 5.60
N ILE A 306 -15.01 -7.87 5.77
CA ILE A 306 -14.12 -7.65 6.92
C ILE A 306 -14.90 -7.74 8.23
N LYS A 307 -16.10 -7.12 8.33
CA LYS A 307 -16.94 -7.20 9.53
C LYS A 307 -17.38 -8.64 9.79
N MET A 308 -17.79 -9.38 8.76
CA MET A 308 -18.16 -10.78 8.90
C MET A 308 -16.99 -11.63 9.43
N MET A 309 -15.79 -11.43 8.89
CA MET A 309 -14.60 -12.14 9.38
C MET A 309 -14.25 -11.78 10.82
N MET A 310 -14.30 -10.50 11.19
CA MET A 310 -14.10 -10.06 12.57
C MET A 310 -15.14 -10.68 13.52
N THR A 311 -16.39 -10.79 13.07
CA THR A 311 -17.46 -11.43 13.85
C THR A 311 -17.14 -12.90 14.14
N VAL A 312 -16.75 -13.69 13.13
CA VAL A 312 -16.42 -15.11 13.33
C VAL A 312 -15.13 -15.34 14.11
N LEU A 313 -14.25 -14.35 14.16
CA LEU A 313 -13.03 -14.37 14.98
C LEU A 313 -13.29 -13.90 16.42
N GLY A 314 -14.47 -13.35 16.72
CA GLY A 314 -14.80 -12.83 18.04
C GLY A 314 -14.03 -11.56 18.41
N VAL A 315 -13.64 -10.74 17.42
CA VAL A 315 -12.89 -9.49 17.62
C VAL A 315 -13.73 -8.29 17.21
N LYS A 316 -13.75 -7.25 18.05
CA LYS A 316 -14.61 -6.06 17.86
C LYS A 316 -13.92 -4.91 17.16
N THR A 317 -12.61 -4.79 17.33
CA THR A 317 -11.84 -3.65 16.81
C THR A 317 -10.66 -4.12 15.95
N ILE A 318 -10.08 -3.19 15.19
CA ILE A 318 -8.87 -3.49 14.39
C ILE A 318 -7.68 -3.81 15.29
N GLU A 319 -7.58 -3.20 16.47
CA GLU A 319 -6.55 -3.52 17.46
C GLU A 319 -6.69 -4.97 17.97
N GLU A 320 -7.93 -5.42 18.23
CA GLU A 320 -8.20 -6.81 18.60
C GLU A 320 -7.88 -7.76 17.43
N LEU A 321 -8.23 -7.41 16.19
CA LEU A 321 -7.89 -8.20 15.00
C LEU A 321 -6.37 -8.33 14.83
N ARG A 322 -5.60 -7.29 15.12
CA ARG A 322 -4.12 -7.35 15.13
C ARG A 322 -3.58 -8.34 16.17
N GLN A 323 -4.36 -8.70 17.18
CA GLN A 323 -4.01 -9.70 18.19
C GLN A 323 -4.67 -11.06 17.93
N ALA A 324 -5.43 -11.21 16.85
CA ALA A 324 -6.03 -12.50 16.50
C ALA A 324 -4.94 -13.58 16.29
N GLN A 325 -5.24 -14.79 16.73
CA GLN A 325 -4.32 -15.92 16.63
C GLN A 325 -4.25 -16.42 15.18
N VAL A 326 -3.04 -16.54 14.67
CA VAL A 326 -2.79 -17.13 13.36
C VAL A 326 -1.65 -18.14 13.42
N VAL A 327 -1.76 -19.20 12.63
CA VAL A 327 -0.69 -20.17 12.38
C VAL A 327 -0.03 -19.80 11.06
N ILE A 328 1.28 -19.62 11.07
CA ILE A 328 2.08 -19.37 9.87
C ILE A 328 2.79 -20.68 9.51
N SER A 329 2.57 -21.16 8.30
CA SER A 329 3.10 -22.41 7.76
C SER A 329 3.95 -22.18 6.50
N GLY A 330 4.32 -23.22 5.80
CA GLY A 330 4.92 -23.19 4.47
C GLY A 330 6.22 -22.38 4.37
N GLU A 331 6.44 -21.82 3.19
CA GLU A 331 7.62 -21.03 2.85
C GLU A 331 7.72 -19.74 3.68
N THR A 332 6.59 -19.15 4.03
CA THR A 332 6.55 -17.95 4.89
C THR A 332 7.10 -18.24 6.28
N SER A 333 6.71 -19.40 6.89
CA SER A 333 7.25 -19.82 8.17
C SER A 333 8.76 -20.11 8.09
N HIS A 334 9.20 -20.78 7.02
CA HIS A 334 10.62 -21.04 6.80
C HIS A 334 11.43 -19.75 6.68
N TRP A 335 10.99 -18.81 5.82
CA TRP A 335 11.62 -17.50 5.69
C TRP A 335 11.77 -16.78 7.03
N LEU A 336 10.68 -16.69 7.79
CA LEU A 336 10.63 -15.98 9.06
C LEU A 336 11.59 -16.60 10.08
N LYS A 337 11.64 -17.94 10.16
CA LYS A 337 12.56 -18.68 11.04
C LYS A 337 14.02 -18.37 10.68
N GLU A 338 14.41 -18.42 9.41
CA GLU A 338 15.77 -18.11 8.96
C GLU A 338 16.12 -16.63 9.19
N ARG A 339 15.12 -15.76 9.25
CA ARG A 339 15.27 -14.34 9.61
C ARG A 339 15.21 -14.06 11.12
N GLY A 340 15.14 -15.13 11.95
CA GLY A 340 15.14 -15.05 13.41
C GLY A 340 13.83 -14.55 14.02
N VAL A 341 12.71 -14.77 13.32
CA VAL A 341 11.35 -14.47 13.79
C VAL A 341 10.72 -15.73 14.34
N ASP A 342 10.32 -15.71 15.62
CA ASP A 342 9.55 -16.80 16.23
C ASP A 342 8.07 -16.69 15.83
N THR A 343 7.63 -17.55 14.91
CA THR A 343 6.24 -17.57 14.44
C THR A 343 5.24 -18.04 15.50
N THR A 344 5.70 -18.68 16.58
CA THR A 344 4.82 -19.08 17.70
C THR A 344 4.26 -17.87 18.46
N TYR A 345 4.90 -16.70 18.35
CA TYR A 345 4.37 -15.44 18.84
C TYR A 345 2.94 -15.19 18.32
N TYR A 346 2.68 -15.46 17.04
CA TYR A 346 1.39 -15.25 16.41
C TYR A 346 0.31 -16.24 16.83
N SER A 347 0.68 -17.50 17.06
CA SER A 347 -0.26 -18.56 17.44
C SER A 347 -0.59 -18.59 18.95
N LYS A 348 0.20 -17.91 19.79
CA LYS A 348 0.05 -17.90 21.25
C LYS A 348 -0.49 -16.59 21.81
N ARG A 349 -0.91 -15.63 20.97
CA ARG A 349 -1.52 -14.37 21.40
C ARG A 349 -2.77 -14.62 22.23
N GLY A 350 -2.98 -13.84 23.28
CA GLY A 350 -4.19 -13.94 24.14
C GLY A 350 -4.25 -15.16 25.05
N MET A 351 -3.16 -15.93 25.20
CA MET A 351 -3.05 -17.02 26.18
C MET A 351 -2.50 -16.53 27.49
#